data_4f39e5af423edf2592f9ccf72b5741b0
#
_entry.id   4f39e5af423edf2592f9ccf72b5741b0
#
_cell.length_a   1.000
_cell.length_b   1.000
_cell.length_c   1.000
_cell.angle_alpha   90.00
_cell.angle_beta   90.00
_cell.angle_gamma   90.00
#
_symmetry.space_group_name_H-M   'P 1'
#
loop_
_entity.id
_entity.type
_entity.pdbx_description
1 polymer ?
#
loop_
_entity_poly.entity_id
_entity_poly.type
_entity_poly.pdbx_seq_one_letter_code
_entity_poly.pdbx_strand_id
1 'polypeptide(L)'
;MSENKIPLRQDADKKYMWRTEDLFPTDGAWEEKYKALESKAALMEGYKDSMTKGGRELFEALEFFHSISEELDRIYVYAYMKFHVDSTDPKYQTLSGKADSLAVKIMSLSSFIVPKISELSEEDVNKFYADFPKLRLYEHFIENILRQKTHTLSEAEERLLASADDIASSAQTIFTMINEADMAFPDVEDSNGRRLALSHGRYVPYLESGDRVLRKSAFDTLYETYLKQKNTIAATYNASVKKDIFFADARKYNSALDMALDDDNIPASVYYNLIEIGRAHV
;
A
#
# COMPACT_ATOMS: atom_id res chain seq x y z
N MET A 1 -34.41 -22.25 2.21
CA MET A 1 -33.25 -21.54 2.78
C MET A 1 -33.47 -20.07 2.53
N SER A 2 -33.42 -19.21 3.52
CA SER A 2 -33.69 -17.77 3.31
C SER A 2 -32.55 -17.18 2.49
N GLU A 3 -32.83 -16.72 1.26
CA GLU A 3 -31.90 -16.14 0.29
C GLU A 3 -31.14 -14.88 0.80
N ASN A 4 -31.38 -14.46 2.03
CA ASN A 4 -30.87 -13.21 2.60
C ASN A 4 -29.80 -13.37 3.70
N LYS A 5 -29.40 -14.57 4.06
CA LYS A 5 -28.39 -14.76 5.11
C LYS A 5 -27.00 -14.83 4.49
N ILE A 6 -26.12 -13.94 4.91
CA ILE A 6 -24.68 -14.03 4.57
C ILE A 6 -24.15 -15.31 5.25
N PRO A 7 -23.57 -16.25 4.48
CA PRO A 7 -23.02 -17.47 5.05
C PRO A 7 -21.88 -17.14 6.03
N LEU A 8 -21.78 -17.89 7.11
CA LEU A 8 -20.64 -17.77 8.02
C LEU A 8 -19.40 -18.37 7.35
N ARG A 9 -18.22 -17.93 7.76
CA ARG A 9 -16.94 -18.40 7.21
C ARG A 9 -16.80 -19.92 7.28
N GLN A 10 -17.21 -20.53 8.37
CA GLN A 10 -17.18 -21.99 8.58
C GLN A 10 -18.05 -22.77 7.58
N ASP A 11 -19.04 -22.13 6.97
CA ASP A 11 -19.96 -22.72 5.99
C ASP A 11 -19.41 -22.62 4.55
N ALA A 12 -18.27 -21.93 4.35
CA ALA A 12 -17.66 -21.76 3.04
C ALA A 12 -16.96 -23.04 2.58
N ASP A 13 -17.16 -23.42 1.30
CA ASP A 13 -16.45 -24.54 0.68
C ASP A 13 -14.95 -24.24 0.63
N LYS A 14 -14.13 -25.22 1.03
CA LYS A 14 -12.65 -25.12 1.05
C LYS A 14 -12.06 -24.69 -0.29
N LYS A 15 -12.69 -24.98 -1.42
CA LYS A 15 -12.22 -24.55 -2.75
C LYS A 15 -12.22 -23.02 -2.95
N TYR A 16 -12.95 -22.27 -2.10
CA TYR A 16 -13.00 -20.82 -2.09
C TYR A 16 -12.16 -20.22 -0.95
N MET A 17 -11.36 -21.03 -0.27
CA MET A 17 -10.45 -20.58 0.79
C MET A 17 -9.03 -20.45 0.26
N TRP A 18 -8.25 -19.55 0.84
CA TRP A 18 -6.82 -19.45 0.57
C TRP A 18 -6.07 -20.66 1.09
N ARG A 19 -5.18 -21.18 0.29
CA ARG A 19 -4.26 -22.28 0.65
C ARG A 19 -3.02 -21.70 1.33
N THR A 20 -3.17 -21.23 2.55
CA THR A 20 -2.05 -20.63 3.31
C THR A 20 -0.90 -21.60 3.58
N GLU A 21 -1.18 -22.91 3.55
CA GLU A 21 -0.19 -23.98 3.64
C GLU A 21 0.82 -24.02 2.48
N ASP A 22 0.54 -23.35 1.36
CA ASP A 22 1.51 -23.18 0.26
C ASP A 22 2.63 -22.20 0.64
N LEU A 23 2.39 -21.30 1.60
CA LEU A 23 3.41 -20.40 2.16
C LEU A 23 4.17 -21.07 3.32
N PHE A 24 3.43 -21.56 4.31
CA PHE A 24 3.96 -22.32 5.43
C PHE A 24 3.03 -23.47 5.79
N PRO A 25 3.54 -24.69 5.91
CA PRO A 25 2.70 -25.87 6.14
C PRO A 25 1.98 -25.83 7.49
N THR A 26 2.53 -25.14 8.47
CA THR A 26 1.97 -24.97 9.82
C THR A 26 2.39 -23.64 10.43
N ASP A 27 1.63 -23.16 11.44
CA ASP A 27 2.01 -21.98 12.22
C ASP A 27 3.33 -22.20 12.97
N GLY A 28 3.69 -23.46 13.31
CA GLY A 28 4.99 -23.81 13.89
C GLY A 28 6.15 -23.56 12.92
N ALA A 29 6.00 -23.96 11.65
CA ALA A 29 6.98 -23.69 10.61
C ALA A 29 7.14 -22.18 10.33
N TRP A 30 6.05 -21.43 10.41
CA TRP A 30 6.09 -19.96 10.34
C TRP A 30 6.89 -19.37 11.53
N GLU A 31 6.63 -19.83 12.75
CA GLU A 31 7.32 -19.34 13.95
C GLU A 31 8.83 -19.63 13.93
N GLU A 32 9.23 -20.80 13.44
CA GLU A 32 10.64 -21.15 13.25
C GLU A 32 11.31 -20.21 12.24
N LYS A 33 10.63 -19.94 11.10
CA LYS A 33 11.15 -19.05 10.09
C LYS A 33 11.21 -17.59 10.57
N TYR A 34 10.19 -17.15 11.32
CA TYR A 34 10.18 -15.84 11.98
C TYR A 34 11.44 -15.63 12.84
N LYS A 35 11.76 -16.57 13.74
CA LYS A 35 12.94 -16.48 14.63
C LYS A 35 14.24 -16.52 13.85
N ALA A 36 14.32 -17.35 12.81
CA ALA A 36 15.48 -17.44 11.96
C ALA A 36 15.74 -16.12 11.23
N LEU A 37 14.68 -15.51 10.66
CA LEU A 37 14.78 -14.24 9.99
C LEU A 37 15.14 -13.09 10.95
N GLU A 38 14.55 -13.07 12.13
CA GLU A 38 14.89 -12.07 13.15
C GLU A 38 16.39 -12.08 13.49
N SER A 39 16.96 -13.28 13.62
CA SER A 39 18.41 -13.46 13.89
C SER A 39 19.25 -13.10 12.66
N LYS A 40 18.82 -13.48 11.45
CA LYS A 40 19.49 -13.16 10.19
C LYS A 40 19.52 -11.65 9.95
N ALA A 41 18.42 -10.96 10.16
CA ALA A 41 18.30 -9.53 9.93
C ALA A 41 19.29 -8.69 10.75
N ALA A 42 19.67 -9.13 11.95
CA ALA A 42 20.66 -8.44 12.77
C ALA A 42 22.04 -8.33 12.09
N LEU A 43 22.35 -9.21 11.13
CA LEU A 43 23.61 -9.16 10.37
C LEU A 43 23.66 -7.98 9.40
N MET A 44 22.50 -7.34 9.09
CA MET A 44 22.43 -6.17 8.22
C MET A 44 23.32 -5.03 8.67
N GLU A 45 23.47 -4.85 9.97
CA GLU A 45 24.30 -3.79 10.55
C GLU A 45 25.78 -3.86 10.14
N GLY A 46 26.26 -5.08 9.83
CA GLY A 46 27.64 -5.30 9.37
C GLY A 46 27.97 -4.68 7.99
N TYR A 47 26.94 -4.36 7.19
CA TYR A 47 27.11 -3.74 5.87
C TYR A 47 27.19 -2.22 5.91
N LYS A 48 26.78 -1.58 7.02
CA LYS A 48 26.62 -0.13 7.12
C LYS A 48 27.88 0.68 6.74
N ASP A 49 29.05 0.22 7.16
CA ASP A 49 30.32 0.94 6.94
C ASP A 49 31.10 0.43 5.71
N SER A 50 30.60 -0.62 5.07
CA SER A 50 31.31 -1.24 3.94
C SER A 50 30.60 -1.03 2.60
N MET A 51 29.27 -0.90 2.57
CA MET A 51 28.48 -0.95 1.33
C MET A 51 28.83 0.13 0.28
N THR A 52 29.42 1.25 0.67
CA THR A 52 29.81 2.34 -0.25
C THR A 52 31.29 2.31 -0.64
N LYS A 53 32.05 1.26 -0.26
CA LYS A 53 33.49 1.16 -0.57
C LYS A 53 33.79 0.68 -1.97
N GLY A 54 32.83 0.02 -2.63
CA GLY A 54 32.98 -0.51 -3.98
C GLY A 54 31.72 -1.21 -4.48
N GLY A 55 31.73 -1.53 -5.79
CA GLY A 55 30.57 -2.15 -6.44
C GLY A 55 30.22 -3.53 -5.91
N ARG A 56 31.22 -4.31 -5.47
CA ARG A 56 31.00 -5.64 -4.86
C ARG A 56 30.33 -5.52 -3.50
N GLU A 57 30.83 -4.65 -2.65
CA GLU A 57 30.33 -4.40 -1.30
C GLU A 57 28.89 -3.87 -1.33
N LEU A 58 28.59 -2.97 -2.28
CA LEU A 58 27.23 -2.48 -2.49
C LEU A 58 26.30 -3.61 -2.97
N PHE A 59 26.73 -4.41 -3.92
CA PHE A 59 25.96 -5.56 -4.39
C PHE A 59 25.65 -6.55 -3.27
N GLU A 60 26.66 -6.94 -2.47
CA GLU A 60 26.48 -7.89 -1.37
C GLU A 60 25.52 -7.36 -0.29
N ALA A 61 25.57 -6.05 0.01
CA ALA A 61 24.63 -5.42 0.93
C ALA A 61 23.19 -5.43 0.39
N LEU A 62 23.00 -5.11 -0.89
CA LEU A 62 21.68 -5.13 -1.54
C LEU A 62 21.13 -6.54 -1.69
N GLU A 63 21.94 -7.52 -2.10
CA GLU A 63 21.54 -8.94 -2.14
C GLU A 63 21.06 -9.41 -0.77
N PHE A 64 21.81 -9.08 0.28
CA PHE A 64 21.42 -9.45 1.63
C PHE A 64 20.11 -8.76 2.05
N PHE A 65 19.98 -7.46 1.80
CA PHE A 65 18.75 -6.70 2.06
C PHE A 65 17.54 -7.29 1.36
N HIS A 66 17.64 -7.56 0.05
CA HIS A 66 16.53 -8.15 -0.70
C HIS A 66 16.21 -9.57 -0.25
N SER A 67 17.22 -10.36 0.13
CA SER A 67 16.98 -11.71 0.65
C SER A 67 16.22 -11.72 1.99
N ILE A 68 16.47 -10.75 2.88
CA ILE A 68 15.69 -10.65 4.14
C ILE A 68 14.31 -10.05 3.89
N SER A 69 14.17 -9.15 2.91
CA SER A 69 12.87 -8.56 2.53
C SER A 69 11.94 -9.63 1.91
N GLU A 70 12.44 -10.46 1.02
CA GLU A 70 11.65 -11.57 0.45
C GLU A 70 11.17 -12.56 1.52
N GLU A 71 12.05 -12.89 2.47
CA GLU A 71 11.67 -13.77 3.59
C GLU A 71 10.64 -13.10 4.51
N LEU A 72 10.77 -11.78 4.74
CA LEU A 72 9.80 -10.99 5.49
C LEU A 72 8.44 -10.97 4.80
N ASP A 73 8.41 -10.73 3.51
CA ASP A 73 7.16 -10.71 2.73
C ASP A 73 6.38 -12.02 2.88
N ARG A 74 7.06 -13.16 2.80
CA ARG A 74 6.41 -14.46 3.01
C ARG A 74 5.84 -14.61 4.42
N ILE A 75 6.59 -14.18 5.44
CA ILE A 75 6.14 -14.20 6.85
C ILE A 75 4.92 -13.29 7.03
N TYR A 76 4.99 -12.09 6.46
CA TYR A 76 3.96 -11.06 6.55
C TYR A 76 2.67 -11.50 5.86
N VAL A 77 2.77 -11.93 4.61
CA VAL A 77 1.61 -12.38 3.81
C VAL A 77 0.89 -13.54 4.50
N TYR A 78 1.61 -14.55 5.01
CA TYR A 78 0.98 -15.65 5.75
C TYR A 78 0.19 -15.16 6.97
N ALA A 79 0.82 -14.33 7.81
CA ALA A 79 0.20 -13.82 9.03
C ALA A 79 -1.07 -13.01 8.72
N TYR A 80 -1.01 -12.15 7.71
CA TYR A 80 -2.14 -11.32 7.31
C TYR A 80 -3.24 -12.09 6.57
N MET A 81 -2.90 -13.08 5.75
CA MET A 81 -3.91 -13.97 5.19
C MET A 81 -4.70 -14.70 6.29
N LYS A 82 -4.01 -15.19 7.34
CA LYS A 82 -4.67 -15.81 8.50
C LYS A 82 -5.53 -14.81 9.26
N PHE A 83 -5.03 -13.61 9.52
CA PHE A 83 -5.75 -12.53 10.19
C PHE A 83 -7.02 -12.14 9.44
N HIS A 84 -6.96 -11.96 8.11
CA HIS A 84 -8.13 -11.61 7.30
C HIS A 84 -9.12 -12.74 7.11
N VAL A 85 -8.75 -13.98 7.38
CA VAL A 85 -9.70 -15.10 7.45
C VAL A 85 -10.64 -14.94 8.66
N ASP A 86 -10.08 -14.59 9.82
CA ASP A 86 -10.81 -14.31 11.04
C ASP A 86 -10.04 -13.31 11.90
N SER A 87 -10.41 -12.04 11.78
CA SER A 87 -9.79 -10.94 12.52
C SER A 87 -10.14 -10.94 14.01
N THR A 88 -11.07 -11.79 14.45
CA THR A 88 -11.47 -11.93 15.86
C THR A 88 -10.69 -13.02 16.59
N ASP A 89 -9.95 -13.88 15.87
CA ASP A 89 -9.12 -14.92 16.48
C ASP A 89 -7.86 -14.31 17.12
N PRO A 90 -7.69 -14.38 18.46
CA PRO A 90 -6.53 -13.83 19.17
C PRO A 90 -5.19 -14.38 18.69
N LYS A 91 -5.17 -15.62 18.20
CA LYS A 91 -3.97 -16.25 17.65
C LYS A 91 -3.50 -15.53 16.40
N TYR A 92 -4.42 -15.23 15.48
CA TYR A 92 -4.08 -14.56 14.22
C TYR A 92 -3.80 -13.06 14.41
N GLN A 93 -4.44 -12.42 15.38
CA GLN A 93 -4.04 -11.08 15.84
C GLN A 93 -2.58 -11.08 16.37
N THR A 94 -2.20 -12.13 17.13
CA THR A 94 -0.82 -12.27 17.61
C THR A 94 0.18 -12.51 16.48
N LEU A 95 -0.18 -13.32 15.46
CA LEU A 95 0.68 -13.55 14.30
C LEU A 95 0.93 -12.26 13.51
N SER A 96 -0.13 -11.52 13.20
CA SER A 96 0.00 -10.25 12.46
C SER A 96 0.82 -9.22 13.26
N GLY A 97 0.57 -9.07 14.54
CA GLY A 97 1.36 -8.17 15.39
C GLY A 97 2.84 -8.54 15.51
N LYS A 98 3.18 -9.85 15.49
CA LYS A 98 4.59 -10.28 15.40
C LYS A 98 5.19 -9.93 14.04
N ALA A 99 4.45 -10.14 12.94
CA ALA A 99 4.93 -9.79 11.60
C ALA A 99 5.19 -8.29 11.47
N ASP A 100 4.30 -7.44 12.00
CA ASP A 100 4.48 -5.98 12.05
C ASP A 100 5.74 -5.60 12.84
N SER A 101 5.92 -6.19 14.01
CA SER A 101 7.09 -5.93 14.85
C SER A 101 8.39 -6.30 14.17
N LEU A 102 8.40 -7.42 13.41
CA LEU A 102 9.57 -7.83 12.64
C LEU A 102 9.84 -6.90 11.47
N ALA A 103 8.78 -6.47 10.77
CA ALA A 103 8.90 -5.51 9.67
C ALA A 103 9.52 -4.18 10.16
N VAL A 104 9.01 -3.62 11.25
CA VAL A 104 9.58 -2.41 11.86
C VAL A 104 11.04 -2.60 12.25
N LYS A 105 11.39 -3.76 12.83
CA LYS A 105 12.77 -4.07 13.20
C LYS A 105 13.69 -4.13 11.98
N ILE A 106 13.26 -4.82 10.90
CA ILE A 106 14.04 -4.92 9.66
C ILE A 106 14.18 -3.56 8.99
N MET A 107 13.12 -2.77 8.92
CA MET A 107 13.15 -1.40 8.40
C MET A 107 14.16 -0.54 9.18
N SER A 108 14.17 -0.64 10.49
CA SER A 108 15.14 0.09 11.33
C SER A 108 16.59 -0.34 11.06
N LEU A 109 16.85 -1.65 10.96
CA LEU A 109 18.20 -2.20 10.71
C LEU A 109 18.71 -1.85 9.31
N SER A 110 17.84 -1.66 8.34
CA SER A 110 18.17 -1.34 6.93
C SER A 110 18.07 0.16 6.61
N SER A 111 17.67 1.00 7.56
CA SER A 111 17.39 2.42 7.35
C SER A 111 18.57 3.24 6.83
N PHE A 112 19.81 2.74 6.96
CA PHE A 112 21.00 3.38 6.46
C PHE A 112 21.22 3.22 4.94
N ILE A 113 20.53 2.26 4.27
CA ILE A 113 20.78 1.92 2.87
C ILE A 113 20.53 3.11 1.96
N VAL A 114 19.32 3.69 2.03
CA VAL A 114 18.94 4.82 1.18
C VAL A 114 19.84 6.04 1.41
N PRO A 115 20.07 6.51 2.64
CA PRO A 115 21.03 7.60 2.89
C PRO A 115 22.43 7.33 2.35
N LYS A 116 22.95 6.11 2.54
CA LYS A 116 24.30 5.75 2.07
C LYS A 116 24.41 5.75 0.54
N ILE A 117 23.41 5.25 -0.17
CA ILE A 117 23.37 5.32 -1.64
C ILE A 117 23.22 6.78 -2.09
N SER A 118 22.39 7.58 -1.42
CA SER A 118 22.21 9.01 -1.72
C SER A 118 23.50 9.84 -1.55
N GLU A 119 24.45 9.39 -0.72
CA GLU A 119 25.77 10.05 -0.57
C GLU A 119 26.66 9.87 -1.81
N LEU A 120 26.45 8.82 -2.61
CA LEU A 120 27.25 8.52 -3.80
C LEU A 120 27.02 9.58 -4.90
N SER A 121 28.09 9.82 -5.68
CA SER A 121 28.00 10.57 -6.93
C SER A 121 27.65 9.65 -8.10
N GLU A 122 27.16 10.21 -9.20
CA GLU A 122 26.96 9.43 -10.45
C GLU A 122 28.29 8.83 -10.96
N GLU A 123 29.40 9.51 -10.75
CA GLU A 123 30.74 9.03 -11.13
C GLU A 123 31.13 7.80 -10.30
N ASP A 124 30.90 7.82 -8.98
CA ASP A 124 31.14 6.66 -8.10
C ASP A 124 30.31 5.46 -8.53
N VAL A 125 29.03 5.67 -8.80
CA VAL A 125 28.11 4.58 -9.21
C VAL A 125 28.52 4.02 -10.57
N ASN A 126 28.87 4.85 -11.55
CA ASN A 126 29.34 4.38 -12.85
C ASN A 126 30.64 3.58 -12.73
N LYS A 127 31.56 4.00 -11.85
CA LYS A 127 32.76 3.24 -11.53
C LYS A 127 32.41 1.88 -10.89
N PHE A 128 31.47 1.85 -9.95
CA PHE A 128 31.02 0.61 -9.32
C PHE A 128 30.41 -0.37 -10.33
N TYR A 129 29.64 0.11 -11.32
CA TYR A 129 29.11 -0.71 -12.40
C TYR A 129 30.23 -1.26 -13.33
N ALA A 130 31.28 -0.46 -13.56
CA ALA A 130 32.41 -0.91 -14.37
C ALA A 130 33.24 -1.98 -13.64
N ASP A 131 33.52 -1.77 -12.34
CA ASP A 131 34.32 -2.66 -11.51
C ASP A 131 33.57 -3.97 -11.14
N PHE A 132 32.24 -3.89 -10.98
CA PHE A 132 31.41 -5.04 -10.64
C PHE A 132 30.09 -5.04 -11.42
N PRO A 133 30.06 -5.52 -12.68
CA PRO A 133 28.89 -5.43 -13.56
C PRO A 133 27.62 -6.12 -13.04
N LYS A 134 27.72 -7.08 -12.10
CA LYS A 134 26.54 -7.69 -11.46
C LYS A 134 25.70 -6.70 -10.68
N LEU A 135 26.29 -5.58 -10.22
CA LEU A 135 25.56 -4.53 -9.51
C LEU A 135 24.44 -3.91 -10.37
N ARG A 136 24.51 -4.00 -11.70
CA ARG A 136 23.44 -3.54 -12.59
C ARG A 136 22.09 -4.27 -12.39
N LEU A 137 22.07 -5.40 -11.67
CA LEU A 137 20.81 -5.99 -11.21
C LEU A 137 19.98 -4.99 -10.38
N TYR A 138 20.66 -4.09 -9.67
CA TYR A 138 20.05 -3.07 -8.81
C TYR A 138 20.10 -1.66 -9.40
N GLU A 139 20.42 -1.53 -10.71
CA GLU A 139 20.57 -0.24 -11.40
C GLU A 139 19.32 0.63 -11.20
N HIS A 140 18.15 0.10 -11.49
CA HIS A 140 16.88 0.82 -11.29
C HIS A 140 16.65 1.30 -9.84
N PHE A 141 16.94 0.45 -8.86
CA PHE A 141 16.82 0.80 -7.45
C PHE A 141 17.76 1.94 -7.05
N ILE A 142 19.03 1.85 -7.48
CA ILE A 142 20.06 2.87 -7.19
C ILE A 142 19.70 4.19 -7.90
N GLU A 143 19.33 4.14 -9.18
CA GLU A 143 18.96 5.32 -9.97
C GLU A 143 17.75 6.06 -9.38
N ASN A 144 16.74 5.31 -8.91
CA ASN A 144 15.58 5.92 -8.24
C ASN A 144 15.99 6.69 -6.97
N ILE A 145 16.87 6.12 -6.16
CA ILE A 145 17.38 6.80 -4.96
C ILE A 145 18.15 8.07 -5.32
N LEU A 146 19.04 8.00 -6.32
CA LEU A 146 19.81 9.14 -6.75
C LEU A 146 18.94 10.24 -7.38
N ARG A 147 17.91 9.87 -8.14
CA ARG A 147 16.94 10.79 -8.73
C ARG A 147 16.15 11.54 -7.66
N GLN A 148 15.71 10.86 -6.63
CA GLN A 148 14.95 11.45 -5.53
C GLN A 148 15.80 12.31 -4.58
N LYS A 149 17.12 12.28 -4.71
CA LYS A 149 18.05 13.05 -3.86
C LYS A 149 17.73 14.55 -3.81
N THR A 150 17.27 15.13 -4.92
CA THR A 150 16.91 16.56 -5.01
C THR A 150 15.65 16.92 -4.21
N HIS A 151 14.84 15.93 -3.90
CA HIS A 151 13.58 16.01 -3.14
C HIS A 151 13.70 15.51 -1.70
N THR A 152 14.89 15.04 -1.32
CA THR A 152 15.22 14.66 0.05
C THR A 152 15.65 15.90 0.83
N LEU A 153 15.06 16.09 2.00
CA LEU A 153 15.32 17.24 2.86
C LEU A 153 16.36 16.90 3.94
N SER A 154 16.71 17.89 4.76
CA SER A 154 17.56 17.65 5.93
C SER A 154 16.85 16.72 6.93
N GLU A 155 17.62 16.01 7.76
CA GLU A 155 17.08 15.10 8.78
C GLU A 155 16.04 15.77 9.70
N ALA A 156 16.27 17.04 10.05
CA ALA A 156 15.35 17.80 10.90
C ALA A 156 14.01 18.09 10.18
N GLU A 157 14.07 18.44 8.89
CA GLU A 157 12.90 18.71 8.06
C GLU A 157 12.12 17.42 7.78
N GLU A 158 12.82 16.30 7.44
CA GLU A 158 12.19 15.00 7.24
C GLU A 158 11.47 14.51 8.50
N ARG A 159 12.07 14.70 9.66
CA ARG A 159 11.44 14.36 10.94
C ARG A 159 10.20 15.22 11.22
N LEU A 160 10.24 16.50 10.84
CA LEU A 160 9.09 17.39 10.96
C LEU A 160 7.94 16.96 10.03
N LEU A 161 8.26 16.63 8.76
CA LEU A 161 7.27 16.15 7.79
C LEU A 161 6.67 14.81 8.22
N ALA A 162 7.47 13.88 8.73
CA ALA A 162 6.98 12.60 9.26
C ALA A 162 6.02 12.81 10.44
N SER A 163 6.28 13.81 11.31
CA SER A 163 5.37 14.16 12.39
C SER A 163 4.07 14.83 11.90
N ALA A 164 4.13 15.51 10.76
CA ALA A 164 2.96 16.14 10.15
C ALA A 164 2.07 15.14 9.40
N ASP A 165 2.60 13.99 8.99
CA ASP A 165 1.88 12.97 8.21
C ASP A 165 0.67 12.37 8.99
N ASP A 166 0.80 12.20 10.30
CA ASP A 166 -0.30 11.76 11.17
C ASP A 166 -1.50 12.75 11.12
N ILE A 167 -1.21 14.05 11.15
CA ILE A 167 -2.23 15.09 10.99
C ILE A 167 -2.79 15.09 9.56
N ALA A 168 -1.91 14.93 8.57
CA ALA A 168 -2.25 14.97 7.14
C ALA A 168 -3.14 13.79 6.72
N SER A 169 -3.01 12.63 7.38
CA SER A 169 -3.84 11.44 7.13
C SER A 169 -5.28 11.56 7.66
N SER A 170 -5.56 12.57 8.50
CA SER A 170 -6.88 12.75 9.14
C SER A 170 -8.02 12.91 8.14
N ALA A 171 -7.79 13.53 6.98
CA ALA A 171 -8.81 13.68 5.94
C ALA A 171 -9.29 12.33 5.40
N GLN A 172 -8.38 11.41 5.18
CA GLN A 172 -8.70 10.04 4.74
C GLN A 172 -9.41 9.27 5.85
N THR A 173 -8.97 9.40 7.09
CA THR A 173 -9.62 8.76 8.25
C THR A 173 -11.06 9.24 8.41
N ILE A 174 -11.32 10.55 8.30
CA ILE A 174 -12.68 11.11 8.37
C ILE A 174 -13.54 10.56 7.24
N PHE A 175 -13.03 10.53 6.01
CA PHE A 175 -13.77 9.96 4.89
C PHE A 175 -14.08 8.47 5.11
N THR A 176 -13.12 7.70 5.59
CA THR A 176 -13.31 6.27 5.91
C THR A 176 -14.40 6.07 6.96
N MET A 177 -14.41 6.86 8.04
CA MET A 177 -15.45 6.78 9.05
C MET A 177 -16.84 7.09 8.47
N ILE A 178 -16.96 8.13 7.66
CA ILE A 178 -18.22 8.45 6.98
C ILE A 178 -18.65 7.31 6.07
N ASN A 179 -17.75 6.82 5.21
CA ASN A 179 -18.07 5.87 4.15
C ASN A 179 -18.31 4.45 4.65
N GLU A 180 -17.53 4.00 5.63
CA GLU A 180 -17.53 2.61 6.08
C GLU A 180 -18.33 2.39 7.38
N ALA A 181 -18.45 3.42 8.23
CA ALA A 181 -19.08 3.28 9.54
C ALA A 181 -20.43 3.99 9.64
N ASP A 182 -20.52 5.25 9.20
CA ASP A 182 -21.69 6.08 9.44
C ASP A 182 -22.73 6.04 8.32
N MET A 183 -22.29 5.67 7.08
CA MET A 183 -23.16 5.68 5.91
C MET A 183 -24.08 4.45 5.89
N ALA A 184 -25.38 4.68 6.01
CA ALA A 184 -26.40 3.66 5.87
C ALA A 184 -27.26 3.94 4.63
N PHE A 185 -27.39 2.94 3.76
CA PHE A 185 -28.22 3.05 2.58
C PHE A 185 -29.64 2.56 2.88
N PRO A 186 -30.69 3.29 2.46
CA PRO A 186 -32.06 2.77 2.45
C PRO A 186 -32.17 1.52 1.56
N ASP A 187 -33.21 0.71 1.82
CA ASP A 187 -33.57 -0.40 0.93
C ASP A 187 -33.96 0.13 -0.44
N VAL A 188 -33.63 -0.65 -1.46
CA VAL A 188 -34.04 -0.45 -2.87
C VAL A 188 -35.18 -1.37 -3.25
N GLU A 189 -35.92 -1.03 -4.32
CA GLU A 189 -37.08 -1.78 -4.76
C GLU A 189 -36.88 -2.38 -6.15
N ASP A 190 -37.33 -3.62 -6.35
CA ASP A 190 -37.35 -4.27 -7.65
C ASP A 190 -38.72 -4.07 -8.37
N SER A 191 -38.85 -4.55 -9.62
CA SER A 191 -40.09 -4.45 -10.41
C SER A 191 -41.28 -5.17 -9.82
N ASN A 192 -41.08 -6.07 -8.84
CA ASN A 192 -42.13 -6.78 -8.13
C ASN A 192 -42.50 -6.11 -6.81
N GLY A 193 -41.97 -4.93 -6.50
CA GLY A 193 -42.19 -4.25 -5.23
C GLY A 193 -41.44 -4.87 -4.03
N ARG A 194 -40.47 -5.75 -4.28
CA ARG A 194 -39.67 -6.38 -3.23
C ARG A 194 -38.57 -5.43 -2.78
N ARG A 195 -38.46 -5.24 -1.46
CA ARG A 195 -37.41 -4.44 -0.84
C ARG A 195 -36.15 -5.28 -0.64
N LEU A 196 -35.01 -4.70 -1.04
CA LEU A 196 -33.69 -5.32 -1.01
C LEU A 196 -32.70 -4.37 -0.35
N ALA A 197 -31.91 -4.87 0.59
CA ALA A 197 -30.90 -4.06 1.26
C ALA A 197 -29.79 -3.63 0.28
N LEU A 198 -29.47 -2.34 0.28
CA LEU A 198 -28.34 -1.79 -0.49
C LEU A 198 -27.09 -1.75 0.38
N SER A 199 -25.96 -2.04 -0.23
CA SER A 199 -24.62 -1.85 0.33
C SER A 199 -23.63 -1.59 -0.81
N HIS A 200 -22.41 -1.13 -0.51
CA HIS A 200 -21.35 -0.98 -1.52
C HIS A 200 -21.15 -2.27 -2.31
N GLY A 201 -21.09 -3.42 -1.63
CA GLY A 201 -20.89 -4.72 -2.29
C GLY A 201 -22.09 -5.21 -3.12
N ARG A 202 -23.30 -4.68 -2.88
CA ARG A 202 -24.50 -5.05 -3.65
C ARG A 202 -24.82 -4.08 -4.77
N TYR A 203 -24.22 -2.91 -4.77
CA TYR A 203 -24.53 -1.86 -5.75
C TYR A 203 -24.25 -2.30 -7.19
N VAL A 204 -23.03 -2.78 -7.46
CA VAL A 204 -22.66 -3.23 -8.81
C VAL A 204 -23.54 -4.41 -9.28
N PRO A 205 -23.72 -5.50 -8.50
CA PRO A 205 -24.67 -6.55 -8.84
C PRO A 205 -26.09 -6.05 -9.18
N TYR A 206 -26.58 -5.04 -8.45
CA TYR A 206 -27.90 -4.46 -8.76
C TYR A 206 -27.90 -3.67 -10.07
N LEU A 207 -26.81 -2.95 -10.41
CA LEU A 207 -26.68 -2.27 -11.69
C LEU A 207 -26.55 -3.23 -12.89
N GLU A 208 -26.05 -4.44 -12.67
CA GLU A 208 -25.93 -5.50 -13.69
C GLU A 208 -27.23 -6.31 -13.84
N SER A 209 -28.22 -6.09 -12.98
CA SER A 209 -29.53 -6.78 -13.04
C SER A 209 -30.25 -6.52 -14.35
N GLY A 210 -30.97 -7.51 -14.89
CA GLY A 210 -31.93 -7.34 -15.97
C GLY A 210 -33.11 -6.42 -15.62
N ASP A 211 -33.41 -6.25 -14.30
CA ASP A 211 -34.50 -5.43 -13.80
C ASP A 211 -34.15 -3.93 -13.82
N ARG A 212 -34.78 -3.18 -14.71
CA ARG A 212 -34.55 -1.73 -14.86
C ARG A 212 -34.98 -0.94 -13.62
N VAL A 213 -36.03 -1.38 -12.92
CA VAL A 213 -36.54 -0.70 -11.72
C VAL A 213 -35.47 -0.82 -10.61
N LEU A 214 -34.93 -2.02 -10.40
CA LEU A 214 -33.87 -2.25 -9.42
C LEU A 214 -32.61 -1.44 -9.76
N ARG A 215 -32.17 -1.44 -11.04
CA ARG A 215 -31.00 -0.62 -11.44
C ARG A 215 -31.17 0.84 -11.09
N LYS A 216 -32.33 1.42 -11.45
CA LYS A 216 -32.62 2.83 -11.17
C LYS A 216 -32.71 3.10 -9.67
N SER A 217 -33.43 2.27 -8.94
CA SER A 217 -33.58 2.40 -7.49
C SER A 217 -32.23 2.34 -6.77
N ALA A 218 -31.35 1.42 -7.17
CA ALA A 218 -30.02 1.29 -6.60
C ALA A 218 -29.15 2.55 -6.90
N PHE A 219 -29.20 3.04 -8.14
CA PHE A 219 -28.46 4.23 -8.53
C PHE A 219 -28.92 5.46 -7.76
N ASP A 220 -30.21 5.75 -7.79
CA ASP A 220 -30.76 6.92 -7.13
C ASP A 220 -30.49 6.89 -5.62
N THR A 221 -30.76 5.75 -4.96
CA THR A 221 -30.57 5.61 -3.50
C THR A 221 -29.11 5.78 -3.07
N LEU A 222 -28.17 5.23 -3.82
CA LEU A 222 -26.75 5.39 -3.51
C LEU A 222 -26.35 6.87 -3.60
N TYR A 223 -26.60 7.51 -4.75
CA TYR A 223 -26.18 8.90 -4.96
C TYR A 223 -26.93 9.90 -4.08
N GLU A 224 -28.22 9.70 -3.82
CA GLU A 224 -28.96 10.54 -2.87
C GLU A 224 -28.35 10.45 -1.44
N THR A 225 -27.88 9.27 -1.06
CA THR A 225 -27.21 9.09 0.25
C THR A 225 -25.89 9.84 0.29
N TYR A 226 -25.06 9.75 -0.75
CA TYR A 226 -23.82 10.52 -0.85
C TYR A 226 -24.07 12.03 -0.91
N LEU A 227 -25.10 12.48 -1.63
CA LEU A 227 -25.46 13.89 -1.73
C LEU A 227 -25.83 14.54 -0.38
N LYS A 228 -26.35 13.76 0.56
CA LYS A 228 -26.61 14.25 1.93
C LYS A 228 -25.31 14.61 2.67
N GLN A 229 -24.19 13.99 2.31
CA GLN A 229 -22.87 14.19 2.90
C GLN A 229 -21.93 15.05 2.03
N LYS A 230 -22.44 15.62 0.92
CA LYS A 230 -21.60 16.27 -0.11
C LYS A 230 -20.64 17.32 0.43
N ASN A 231 -21.07 18.12 1.43
CA ASN A 231 -20.24 19.19 1.97
C ASN A 231 -19.07 18.65 2.78
N THR A 232 -19.32 17.59 3.57
CA THR A 232 -18.27 16.94 4.37
C THR A 232 -17.29 16.22 3.46
N ILE A 233 -17.79 15.48 2.46
CA ILE A 233 -16.96 14.80 1.46
C ILE A 233 -16.12 15.82 0.66
N ALA A 234 -16.70 16.93 0.25
CA ALA A 234 -15.97 18.00 -0.44
C ALA A 234 -14.89 18.64 0.46
N ALA A 235 -15.16 18.79 1.76
CA ALA A 235 -14.19 19.32 2.70
C ALA A 235 -13.01 18.34 2.93
N THR A 236 -13.27 17.04 3.06
CA THR A 236 -12.22 16.02 3.21
C THR A 236 -11.39 15.89 1.93
N TYR A 237 -12.02 15.92 0.76
CA TYR A 237 -11.32 15.95 -0.52
C TYR A 237 -10.40 17.17 -0.65
N ASN A 238 -10.92 18.38 -0.34
CA ASN A 238 -10.11 19.59 -0.37
C ASN A 238 -8.94 19.53 0.63
N ALA A 239 -9.13 18.93 1.80
CA ALA A 239 -8.04 18.73 2.76
C ALA A 239 -6.96 17.77 2.21
N SER A 240 -7.36 16.68 1.53
CA SER A 240 -6.43 15.77 0.86
C SER A 240 -5.61 16.48 -0.24
N VAL A 241 -6.28 17.27 -1.09
CA VAL A 241 -5.58 18.06 -2.13
C VAL A 241 -4.58 19.03 -1.51
N LYS A 242 -4.96 19.72 -0.42
CA LYS A 242 -4.04 20.64 0.27
C LYS A 242 -2.86 19.92 0.91
N LYS A 243 -3.07 18.72 1.43
CA LYS A 243 -2.01 17.85 1.93
C LYS A 243 -1.00 17.53 0.82
N ASP A 244 -1.49 17.09 -0.34
CA ASP A 244 -0.62 16.71 -1.46
C ASP A 244 0.19 17.92 -1.98
N ILE A 245 -0.43 19.11 -2.08
CA ILE A 245 0.26 20.36 -2.43
C ILE A 245 1.32 20.70 -1.38
N PHE A 246 1.00 20.62 -0.10
CA PHE A 246 1.95 20.92 0.98
C PHE A 246 3.19 20.03 0.93
N PHE A 247 3.03 18.71 0.74
CA PHE A 247 4.16 17.80 0.67
C PHE A 247 4.98 18.00 -0.61
N ALA A 248 4.32 18.28 -1.74
CA ALA A 248 5.00 18.59 -3.00
C ALA A 248 5.87 19.86 -2.87
N ASP A 249 5.31 20.93 -2.32
CA ASP A 249 6.03 22.19 -2.12
C ASP A 249 7.19 22.01 -1.14
N ALA A 250 6.96 21.33 -0.01
CA ALA A 250 7.99 21.06 1.00
C ALA A 250 9.17 20.28 0.41
N ARG A 251 8.90 19.30 -0.46
CA ARG A 251 9.92 18.47 -1.12
C ARG A 251 10.42 19.05 -2.44
N LYS A 252 10.07 20.30 -2.77
CA LYS A 252 10.54 21.05 -3.94
C LYS A 252 10.15 20.43 -5.28
N TYR A 253 8.98 19.79 -5.34
CA TYR A 253 8.39 19.41 -6.62
C TYR A 253 7.68 20.60 -7.26
N ASN A 254 7.61 20.65 -8.59
CA ASN A 254 6.91 21.71 -9.30
C ASN A 254 5.39 21.65 -9.11
N SER A 255 4.86 20.46 -8.84
CA SER A 255 3.43 20.24 -8.60
C SER A 255 3.19 18.95 -7.79
N ALA A 256 2.00 18.82 -7.22
CA ALA A 256 1.56 17.57 -6.61
C ALA A 256 1.47 16.42 -7.64
N LEU A 257 1.19 16.73 -8.92
CA LEU A 257 1.22 15.73 -9.99
C LEU A 257 2.64 15.20 -10.24
N ASP A 258 3.63 16.10 -10.30
CA ASP A 258 5.03 15.69 -10.48
C ASP A 258 5.47 14.80 -9.33
N MET A 259 5.14 15.16 -8.08
CA MET A 259 5.43 14.32 -6.91
C MET A 259 4.77 12.94 -7.02
N ALA A 260 3.49 12.89 -7.40
CA ALA A 260 2.76 11.63 -7.51
C ALA A 260 3.27 10.69 -8.62
N LEU A 261 3.90 11.25 -9.67
CA LEU A 261 4.45 10.48 -10.79
C LEU A 261 5.93 10.12 -10.59
N ASP A 262 6.60 10.79 -9.64
CA ASP A 262 8.03 10.64 -9.44
C ASP A 262 8.42 9.28 -8.89
N ASP A 263 7.66 8.69 -7.99
CA ASP A 263 7.97 7.37 -7.39
C ASP A 263 8.16 6.29 -8.46
N ASP A 264 7.33 6.32 -9.50
CA ASP A 264 7.38 5.38 -10.63
C ASP A 264 8.16 5.93 -11.83
N ASN A 265 8.78 7.12 -11.70
CA ASN A 265 9.50 7.81 -12.78
C ASN A 265 8.64 7.99 -14.05
N ILE A 266 7.37 8.32 -13.89
CA ILE A 266 6.42 8.48 -15.00
C ILE A 266 6.48 9.93 -15.51
N PRO A 267 6.79 10.17 -16.79
CA PRO A 267 6.70 11.51 -17.37
C PRO A 267 5.28 12.05 -17.34
N ALA A 268 5.09 13.33 -16.99
CA ALA A 268 3.76 13.97 -16.97
C ALA A 268 3.02 13.87 -18.33
N SER A 269 3.75 13.74 -19.44
CA SER A 269 3.17 13.51 -20.76
C SER A 269 2.33 12.23 -20.86
N VAL A 270 2.69 11.18 -20.13
CA VAL A 270 1.90 9.92 -20.08
C VAL A 270 0.53 10.19 -19.46
N TYR A 271 0.49 10.93 -18.36
CA TYR A 271 -0.76 11.32 -17.70
C TYR A 271 -1.65 12.17 -18.62
N TYR A 272 -1.09 13.20 -19.26
CA TYR A 272 -1.86 14.05 -20.19
C TYR A 272 -2.31 13.30 -21.43
N ASN A 273 -1.50 12.40 -22.00
CA ASN A 273 -1.90 11.56 -23.12
C ASN A 273 -3.07 10.64 -22.76
N LEU A 274 -3.12 10.11 -21.53
CA LEU A 274 -4.27 9.30 -21.09
C LEU A 274 -5.56 10.13 -21.08
N ILE A 275 -5.51 11.39 -20.66
CA ILE A 275 -6.66 12.30 -20.69
C ILE A 275 -7.12 12.53 -22.15
N GLU A 276 -6.19 12.76 -23.08
CA GLU A 276 -6.52 12.96 -24.50
C GLU A 276 -7.11 11.69 -25.13
N ILE A 277 -6.62 10.50 -24.79
CA ILE A 277 -7.21 9.23 -25.20
C ILE A 277 -8.66 9.12 -24.68
N GLY A 278 -8.89 9.46 -23.40
CA GLY A 278 -10.24 9.48 -22.83
C GLY A 278 -11.19 10.43 -23.59
N ARG A 279 -10.72 11.63 -23.90
CA ARG A 279 -11.51 12.63 -24.67
C ARG A 279 -11.85 12.19 -26.08
N ALA A 280 -10.99 11.41 -26.73
CA ALA A 280 -11.24 10.91 -28.09
C ALA A 280 -12.37 9.86 -28.15
N HIS A 281 -12.79 9.29 -27.01
CA HIS A 281 -13.83 8.26 -26.90
C HIS A 281 -15.17 8.81 -26.37
N VAL A 282 -15.26 10.09 -26.09
CA VAL A 282 -16.48 10.81 -25.68
C VAL A 282 -17.01 11.65 -26.84
#